data_c79d7ade6a1edc2cc05b3b3f2ed0bf88
#
_entry.id   c79d7ade6a1edc2cc05b3b3f2ed0bf88
#
_cell.length_a   1.000
_cell.length_b   1.000
_cell.length_c   1.000
_cell.angle_alpha   90.00
_cell.angle_beta   90.00
_cell.angle_gamma   90.00
#
_symmetry.space_group_name_H-M   'P 1'
#
loop_
_entity.id
_entity.type
_entity.pdbx_description
1 polymer ?
#
loop_
_entity_poly.entity_id
_entity_poly.type
_entity_poly.pdbx_seq_one_letter_code
_entity_poly.pdbx_strand_id
1 'polypeptide(L)'
;MVRKNGEVTQEDTTASMIFSFADIIAYTTSFMTLKAGDVICTGTPVKKTAKSDPPVWLTPGDTIEVESPEIGVLRNSVVDEA
;
A
#
# COMPACT_ATOMS: atom_id res chain seq x y z
N MET A 1 -6.12 -3.71 -1.58
CA MET A 1 -7.05 -2.79 -2.27
C MET A 1 -7.11 -1.47 -1.50
N VAL A 2 -7.05 -0.37 -2.20
CA VAL A 2 -7.21 0.97 -1.62
C VAL A 2 -8.41 1.65 -2.27
N ARG A 3 -9.30 2.23 -1.46
CA ARG A 3 -10.43 3.03 -1.93
C ARG A 3 -10.32 4.46 -1.42
N LYS A 4 -10.71 5.40 -2.27
CA LYS A 4 -10.93 6.80 -1.92
C LYS A 4 -12.41 7.11 -2.09
N ASN A 5 -13.10 7.48 -1.02
CA ASN A 5 -14.55 7.75 -1.02
C ASN A 5 -15.37 6.61 -1.65
N GLY A 6 -15.01 5.35 -1.36
CA GLY A 6 -15.67 4.17 -1.89
C GLY A 6 -15.23 3.73 -3.27
N GLU A 7 -14.46 4.53 -3.99
CA GLU A 7 -13.93 4.20 -5.32
C GLU A 7 -12.56 3.54 -5.21
N VAL A 8 -12.37 2.40 -5.90
CA VAL A 8 -11.08 1.69 -5.93
C VAL A 8 -10.06 2.50 -6.72
N THR A 9 -9.01 2.94 -6.03
CA THR A 9 -7.90 3.71 -6.64
C THR A 9 -6.66 2.86 -6.88
N GLN A 10 -6.52 1.76 -6.14
CA GLN A 10 -5.37 0.88 -6.23
C GLN A 10 -5.79 -0.55 -5.86
N GLU A 11 -5.46 -1.49 -6.71
CA GLU A 11 -5.72 -2.91 -6.49
C GLU A 11 -4.66 -3.74 -7.19
N ASP A 12 -4.03 -4.63 -6.44
CA ASP A 12 -3.03 -5.53 -6.99
C ASP A 12 -2.85 -6.75 -6.08
N THR A 13 -2.04 -7.68 -6.53
CA THR A 13 -1.65 -8.86 -5.77
C THR A 13 -0.13 -8.94 -5.68
N THR A 14 0.36 -9.70 -4.68
CA THR A 14 1.80 -9.94 -4.52
C THR A 14 2.41 -10.70 -5.69
N ALA A 15 1.59 -11.35 -6.53
CA ALA A 15 2.05 -12.01 -7.76
C ALA A 15 2.61 -11.02 -8.79
N SER A 16 2.24 -9.75 -8.72
CA SER A 16 2.72 -8.68 -9.62
C SER A 16 4.06 -8.08 -9.17
N MET A 17 4.62 -8.50 -8.05
CA MET A 17 5.88 -7.97 -7.54
C MET A 17 7.03 -8.30 -8.50
N ILE A 18 7.93 -7.32 -8.72
CA ILE A 18 9.16 -7.52 -9.50
C ILE A 18 10.06 -8.55 -8.80
N PHE A 19 10.26 -8.37 -7.49
CA PHE A 19 10.95 -9.33 -6.64
C PHE A 19 9.96 -9.98 -5.69
N SER A 20 9.98 -11.31 -5.59
CA SER A 20 9.12 -12.05 -4.66
C SER A 20 9.53 -11.80 -3.20
N PHE A 21 8.64 -12.16 -2.25
CA PHE A 21 9.00 -12.14 -0.84
C PHE A 21 10.23 -13.02 -0.54
N ALA A 22 10.34 -14.18 -1.21
CA ALA A 22 11.49 -15.06 -1.07
C ALA A 22 12.79 -14.37 -1.50
N ASP A 23 12.76 -13.65 -2.62
CA ASP A 23 13.92 -12.87 -3.11
C ASP A 23 14.33 -11.78 -2.13
N ILE A 24 13.36 -11.04 -1.60
CA ILE A 24 13.60 -9.95 -0.64
C ILE A 24 14.20 -10.49 0.66
N ILE A 25 13.66 -11.58 1.17
CA ILE A 25 14.17 -12.24 2.39
C ILE A 25 15.59 -12.76 2.16
N ALA A 26 15.84 -13.43 1.04
CA ALA A 26 17.15 -13.96 0.71
C ALA A 26 18.20 -12.84 0.60
N TYR A 27 17.87 -11.74 -0.05
CA TYR A 27 18.74 -10.56 -0.15
C TYR A 27 19.00 -9.93 1.21
N THR A 28 17.97 -9.68 1.99
CA THR A 28 18.08 -9.03 3.30
C THR A 28 18.89 -9.85 4.28
N THR A 29 18.66 -11.17 4.31
CA THR A 29 19.39 -12.07 5.22
C THR A 29 20.84 -12.30 4.81
N SER A 30 21.25 -11.87 3.62
CA SER A 30 22.65 -11.94 3.20
C SER A 30 23.57 -10.98 3.99
N PHE A 31 23.00 -9.93 4.60
CA PHE A 31 23.78 -8.92 5.36
C PHE A 31 23.21 -8.60 6.74
N MET A 32 22.03 -9.13 7.11
CA MET A 32 21.46 -8.93 8.45
C MET A 32 20.60 -10.12 8.86
N THR A 33 20.38 -10.26 10.16
CA THR A 33 19.49 -11.30 10.72
C THR A 33 18.09 -10.74 10.90
N LEU A 34 17.09 -11.42 10.32
CA LEU A 34 15.69 -11.11 10.56
C LEU A 34 15.18 -11.85 11.79
N LYS A 35 14.36 -11.18 12.60
CA LYS A 35 13.74 -11.72 13.81
C LYS A 35 12.23 -11.64 13.71
N ALA A 36 11.54 -12.46 14.49
CA ALA A 36 10.09 -12.37 14.61
C ALA A 36 9.68 -10.97 15.07
N GLY A 37 8.71 -10.38 14.40
CA GLY A 37 8.27 -9.01 14.62
C GLY A 37 8.91 -7.96 13.71
N ASP A 38 9.95 -8.32 12.95
CA ASP A 38 10.53 -7.43 11.94
C ASP A 38 9.52 -7.14 10.82
N VAL A 39 9.54 -5.92 10.31
CA VAL A 39 8.66 -5.46 9.25
C VAL A 39 9.49 -4.99 8.06
N ILE A 40 9.14 -5.46 6.88
CA ILE A 40 9.76 -5.04 5.61
C ILE A 40 8.70 -4.33 4.76
N CYS A 41 8.93 -3.07 4.45
CA CYS A 41 8.10 -2.32 3.52
C CYS A 41 8.53 -2.64 2.08
N THR A 42 7.66 -3.30 1.33
CA THR A 42 7.98 -3.82 -0.02
C THR A 42 7.61 -2.85 -1.14
N GLY A 43 7.13 -1.66 -0.81
CA GLY A 43 6.68 -0.69 -1.80
C GLY A 43 5.19 -0.79 -2.10
N THR A 44 4.78 -0.16 -3.18
CA THR A 44 3.37 -0.03 -3.53
C THR A 44 3.15 -0.29 -5.03
N PRO A 45 2.01 -0.90 -5.41
CA PRO A 45 1.66 -1.04 -6.82
C PRO A 45 1.29 0.30 -7.47
N VAL A 46 1.19 0.31 -8.80
CA VAL A 46 0.81 1.51 -9.55
C VAL A 46 -0.63 1.92 -9.20
N LYS A 47 -0.82 3.18 -8.84
CA LYS A 47 -2.14 3.74 -8.59
C LYS A 47 -2.88 4.00 -9.91
N LYS A 48 -4.15 3.67 -9.97
CA LYS A 48 -5.01 3.98 -11.13
C LYS A 48 -5.06 5.49 -11.38
N THR A 49 -5.04 6.28 -10.30
CA THR A 49 -5.08 7.75 -10.35
C THR A 49 -3.72 8.40 -10.61
N ALA A 50 -2.63 7.66 -10.52
CA ALA A 50 -1.28 8.20 -10.77
C ALA A 50 -1.07 8.63 -12.22
N LYS A 51 -1.90 8.15 -13.14
CA LYS A 51 -1.86 8.52 -14.57
C LYS A 51 -2.86 9.62 -14.93
N SER A 52 -3.63 10.13 -13.97
CA SER A 52 -4.55 11.24 -14.23
C SER A 52 -3.76 12.54 -14.41
N ASP A 53 -4.16 13.33 -15.40
CA ASP A 53 -3.60 14.66 -15.68
C ASP A 53 -4.75 15.67 -15.70
N PRO A 54 -4.85 16.58 -14.72
CA PRO A 54 -3.95 16.75 -13.56
C PRO A 54 -4.10 15.62 -12.50
N PRO A 55 -3.06 15.39 -11.67
CA PRO A 55 -3.16 14.41 -10.61
C PRO A 55 -4.22 14.82 -9.58
N VAL A 56 -4.96 13.82 -9.07
CA VAL A 56 -5.98 14.03 -8.04
C VAL A 56 -5.36 13.82 -6.67
N TRP A 57 -5.29 14.88 -5.87
CA TRP A 57 -4.75 14.85 -4.51
C TRP A 57 -5.83 14.57 -3.48
N LEU A 58 -5.42 14.12 -2.30
CA LEU A 58 -6.31 14.02 -1.15
C LEU A 58 -6.67 15.41 -0.64
N THR A 59 -7.93 15.57 -0.27
CA THR A 59 -8.45 16.81 0.30
C THR A 59 -9.16 16.52 1.63
N PRO A 60 -9.27 17.50 2.53
CA PRO A 60 -10.04 17.34 3.76
C PRO A 60 -11.47 16.85 3.47
N GLY A 61 -11.94 15.90 4.28
CA GLY A 61 -13.24 15.25 4.09
C GLY A 61 -13.18 13.95 3.30
N ASP A 62 -12.08 13.65 2.61
CA ASP A 62 -11.89 12.38 1.94
C ASP A 62 -11.78 11.23 2.95
N THR A 63 -12.29 10.06 2.58
CA THR A 63 -12.12 8.83 3.33
C THR A 63 -11.25 7.85 2.55
N ILE A 64 -10.23 7.32 3.20
CA ILE A 64 -9.32 6.34 2.63
C ILE A 64 -9.51 5.01 3.35
N GLU A 65 -9.65 3.95 2.57
CA GLU A 65 -9.73 2.59 3.08
C GLU A 65 -8.63 1.74 2.44
N VAL A 66 -7.95 0.97 3.28
CA VAL A 66 -6.99 -0.05 2.84
C VAL A 66 -7.52 -1.40 3.31
N GLU A 67 -7.71 -2.32 2.38
CA GLU A 67 -8.29 -3.63 2.66
C GLU A 67 -7.38 -4.77 2.22
N SER A 68 -7.24 -5.74 3.09
CA SER A 68 -6.75 -7.08 2.78
C SER A 68 -7.79 -8.10 3.27
N PRO A 69 -8.24 -9.04 2.41
CA PRO A 69 -9.27 -10.00 2.79
C PRO A 69 -8.95 -10.81 4.04
N GLU A 70 -7.68 -11.13 4.27
CA GLU A 70 -7.24 -11.92 5.41
C GLU A 70 -7.08 -11.11 6.69
N ILE A 71 -6.94 -9.78 6.59
CA ILE A 71 -6.63 -8.90 7.74
C ILE A 71 -7.83 -8.02 8.08
N GLY A 72 -8.51 -7.47 7.09
CA GLY A 72 -9.65 -6.58 7.28
C GLY A 72 -9.49 -5.24 6.60
N VAL A 73 -10.22 -4.25 7.08
CA VAL A 73 -10.26 -2.90 6.51
C VAL A 73 -9.73 -1.88 7.51
N LEU A 74 -8.74 -1.10 7.10
CA LEU A 74 -8.29 0.08 7.81
C LEU A 74 -8.90 1.32 7.13
N ARG A 75 -9.64 2.13 7.90
CA ARG A 75 -10.30 3.33 7.41
C ARG A 75 -9.81 4.56 8.15
N ASN A 76 -9.50 5.61 7.39
CA ASN A 76 -9.09 6.91 7.93
C ASN A 76 -9.74 8.05 7.15
N SER A 77 -9.99 9.15 7.85
CA SER A 77 -10.46 10.39 7.24
C SER A 77 -9.30 11.36 7.07
N VAL A 78 -9.33 12.12 5.98
CA VAL A 78 -8.36 13.19 5.72
C VAL A 78 -8.85 14.46 6.38
N VAL A 79 -7.99 15.10 7.14
CA VAL A 79 -8.25 16.40 7.82
C VAL A 79 -7.06 17.33 7.59
N ASP A 80 -7.29 18.63 7.72
CA ASP A 80 -6.19 19.59 7.68
C ASP A 80 -5.28 19.42 8.89
N GLU A 81 -4.02 19.76 8.73
CA GLU A 81 -3.07 19.83 9.83
C GLU A 81 -3.47 20.95 10.79
N ALA A 82 -3.49 20.62 12.06
CA ALA A 82 -3.88 21.58 13.11
C ALA A 82 -2.73 22.55 13.43
#